data_576c4dd284241a61b1e06f9a5f089512
#
_entry.id   576c4dd284241a61b1e06f9a5f089512
#
_cell.length_a   1.000
_cell.length_b   1.000
_cell.length_c   1.000
_cell.angle_alpha   90.00
_cell.angle_beta   90.00
_cell.angle_gamma   90.00
#
_symmetry.space_group_name_H-M   'P 1'
#
loop_
_entity.id
_entity.type
_entity.pdbx_description
1 polymer ?
#
loop_
_entity_poly.entity_id
_entity_poly.type
_entity_poly.pdbx_seq_one_letter_code
_entity_poly.pdbx_strand_id
1 'polypeptide(L)'
;MRAILKEANIEVIKKVMDINFYGVVYCTKYALDSIIERKGTIVGVSSIAGYRGLPGRSGYSASKFALQGWLEAIKTELMQDDVHVMWVCPGFTTSNIRNAALNKDADSHGETPMDESKMMSAEECAAHILTAIRKKKRTLVLTFTGKRTVFLNKFFPKLTDNMVYKFFFKDGKLVK
;
A
#
# COMPACT_ATOMS: atom_id res chain seq x y z
N MET A 1 -11.21 0.25 -1.07
CA MET A 1 -12.29 1.21 -0.78
C MET A 1 -12.23 2.32 -1.82
N ARG A 2 -13.37 2.66 -2.41
CA ARG A 2 -13.54 3.78 -3.36
C ARG A 2 -14.79 4.56 -2.99
N ALA A 3 -14.60 5.60 -2.19
CA ALA A 3 -15.63 6.57 -1.81
C ALA A 3 -14.97 7.84 -1.29
N ILE A 4 -15.53 9.02 -1.57
CA ILE A 4 -15.11 10.28 -0.92
C ILE A 4 -15.60 10.26 0.54
N LEU A 5 -14.92 11.02 1.41
CA LEU A 5 -15.20 11.01 2.85
C LEU A 5 -16.69 11.29 3.17
N LYS A 6 -17.32 12.20 2.42
CA LYS A 6 -18.74 12.57 2.61
C LYS A 6 -19.71 11.38 2.44
N GLU A 7 -19.33 10.38 1.65
CA GLU A 7 -20.17 9.23 1.28
C GLU A 7 -19.69 7.92 1.91
N ALA A 8 -18.47 7.91 2.44
CA ALA A 8 -17.85 6.70 2.97
C ALA A 8 -18.52 6.25 4.28
N ASN A 9 -18.97 5.02 4.34
CA ASN A 9 -19.41 4.41 5.58
C ASN A 9 -18.20 4.15 6.49
N ILE A 10 -18.30 4.50 7.77
CA ILE A 10 -17.25 4.32 8.76
C ILE A 10 -16.87 2.85 8.95
N GLU A 11 -17.82 1.93 8.84
CA GLU A 11 -17.59 0.49 8.97
C GLU A 11 -16.72 -0.05 7.82
N VAL A 12 -16.82 0.54 6.62
CA VAL A 12 -15.91 0.20 5.50
C VAL A 12 -14.49 0.63 5.81
N ILE A 13 -14.31 1.79 6.44
CA ILE A 13 -12.98 2.25 6.86
C ILE A 13 -12.39 1.32 7.92
N LYS A 14 -13.18 0.93 8.93
CA LYS A 14 -12.77 -0.04 9.96
C LYS A 14 -12.37 -1.38 9.34
N LYS A 15 -13.22 -1.95 8.48
CA LYS A 15 -12.95 -3.22 7.78
C LYS A 15 -11.66 -3.17 6.95
N VAL A 16 -11.39 -2.04 6.28
CA VAL A 16 -10.13 -1.86 5.53
C VAL A 16 -8.93 -1.81 6.47
N MET A 17 -9.05 -1.17 7.63
CA MET A 17 -8.00 -1.16 8.66
C MET A 17 -7.77 -2.57 9.23
N ASP A 18 -8.84 -3.28 9.56
CA ASP A 18 -8.75 -4.65 10.10
C ASP A 18 -7.99 -5.59 9.16
N ILE A 19 -8.31 -5.55 7.87
CA ILE A 19 -7.67 -6.43 6.88
C ILE A 19 -6.25 -5.98 6.58
N ASN A 20 -6.06 -4.69 6.23
CA ASN A 20 -4.80 -4.21 5.66
C ASN A 20 -3.72 -3.91 6.70
N PHE A 21 -4.11 -3.62 7.92
CA PHE A 21 -3.20 -3.28 9.01
C PHE A 21 -3.23 -4.34 10.12
N TYR A 22 -4.34 -4.52 10.81
CA TYR A 22 -4.41 -5.47 11.93
C TYR A 22 -4.15 -6.92 11.50
N GLY A 23 -4.61 -7.33 10.31
CA GLY A 23 -4.29 -8.66 9.76
C GLY A 23 -2.78 -8.89 9.65
N VAL A 24 -2.02 -7.89 9.19
CA VAL A 24 -0.55 -7.97 9.12
C VAL A 24 0.07 -8.00 10.52
N VAL A 25 -0.43 -7.17 11.45
CA VAL A 25 0.05 -7.14 12.84
C VAL A 25 -0.14 -8.51 13.49
N TYR A 26 -1.32 -9.11 13.38
CA TYR A 26 -1.60 -10.43 13.95
C TYR A 26 -0.72 -11.52 13.35
N CYS A 27 -0.64 -11.62 12.02
CA CYS A 27 0.21 -12.61 11.36
C CYS A 27 1.66 -12.47 11.80
N THR A 28 2.19 -11.24 11.86
CA THR A 28 3.56 -11.01 12.28
C THR A 28 3.77 -11.34 13.76
N LYS A 29 2.85 -10.92 14.64
CA LYS A 29 2.96 -11.15 16.08
C LYS A 29 3.00 -12.65 16.42
N TYR A 30 2.13 -13.44 15.80
CA TYR A 30 2.07 -14.88 16.06
C TYR A 30 3.21 -15.68 15.40
N ALA A 31 3.84 -15.13 14.35
CA ALA A 31 4.98 -15.78 13.71
C ALA A 31 6.34 -15.27 14.26
N LEU A 32 6.35 -14.29 15.17
CA LEU A 32 7.54 -13.52 15.52
C LEU A 32 8.67 -14.39 16.07
N ASP A 33 8.39 -15.27 17.01
CA ASP A 33 9.40 -16.12 17.65
C ASP A 33 10.13 -16.99 16.61
N SER A 34 9.37 -17.59 15.68
CA SER A 34 9.94 -18.38 14.58
C SER A 34 10.74 -17.54 13.59
N ILE A 35 10.32 -16.28 13.36
CA ILE A 35 11.05 -15.36 12.49
C ILE A 35 12.38 -14.95 13.13
N ILE A 36 12.40 -14.69 14.44
CA ILE A 36 13.60 -14.36 15.21
C ILE A 36 14.57 -15.54 15.21
N GLU A 37 14.10 -16.73 15.58
CA GLU A 37 14.92 -17.95 15.62
C GLU A 37 15.66 -18.19 14.30
N ARG A 38 14.98 -17.90 13.18
CA ARG A 38 15.52 -18.13 11.82
C ARG A 38 16.22 -16.94 11.21
N LYS A 39 16.34 -15.81 11.94
CA LYS A 39 16.83 -14.53 11.40
C LYS A 39 16.14 -14.17 10.08
N GLY A 40 14.83 -14.29 10.11
CA GLY A 40 13.98 -14.25 8.91
C GLY A 40 13.77 -12.86 8.33
N THR A 41 12.80 -12.76 7.42
CA THR A 41 12.44 -11.51 6.77
C THR A 41 10.94 -11.25 6.87
N ILE A 42 10.57 -10.05 7.29
CA ILE A 42 9.20 -9.53 7.28
C ILE A 42 9.05 -8.58 6.09
N VAL A 43 8.13 -8.89 5.19
CA VAL A 43 7.84 -8.06 4.02
C VAL A 43 6.40 -7.57 4.07
N GLY A 44 6.20 -6.29 4.34
CA GLY A 44 4.88 -5.66 4.27
C GLY A 44 4.53 -5.23 2.85
N VAL A 45 3.42 -5.72 2.31
CA VAL A 45 2.91 -5.26 1.01
C VAL A 45 2.10 -3.97 1.21
N SER A 46 2.75 -2.85 0.98
CA SER A 46 2.18 -1.52 1.07
C SER A 46 1.71 -1.01 -0.31
N SER A 47 1.67 0.27 -0.49
CA SER A 47 1.27 0.98 -1.71
C SER A 47 1.89 2.37 -1.73
N ILE A 48 1.88 3.03 -2.89
CA ILE A 48 2.12 4.47 -3.00
C ILE A 48 1.12 5.26 -2.13
N ALA A 49 -0.07 4.70 -1.90
CA ALA A 49 -1.07 5.25 -0.97
C ALA A 49 -0.61 5.29 0.50
N GLY A 50 0.49 4.63 0.87
CA GLY A 50 1.16 4.75 2.16
C GLY A 50 2.21 5.86 2.23
N TYR A 51 2.50 6.54 1.11
CA TYR A 51 3.34 7.73 1.06
C TYR A 51 2.54 8.98 0.73
N ARG A 52 1.45 8.81 -0.01
CA ARG A 52 0.58 9.89 -0.46
C ARG A 52 -0.87 9.47 -0.33
N GLY A 53 -1.66 10.23 0.46
CA GLY A 53 -3.11 10.06 0.55
C GLY A 53 -3.77 10.27 -0.80
N LEU A 54 -4.65 9.36 -1.20
CA LEU A 54 -5.34 9.40 -2.48
C LEU A 54 -6.82 9.71 -2.29
N PRO A 55 -7.39 10.69 -3.03
CA PRO A 55 -8.82 10.97 -3.00
C PRO A 55 -9.66 9.74 -3.31
N GLY A 56 -10.81 9.61 -2.65
CA GLY A 56 -11.68 8.45 -2.77
C GLY A 56 -11.13 7.15 -2.15
N ARG A 57 -9.97 7.21 -1.51
CA ARG A 57 -9.28 6.06 -0.91
C ARG A 57 -8.71 6.38 0.47
N SER A 58 -9.40 7.24 1.25
CA SER A 58 -8.90 7.73 2.54
C SER A 58 -8.63 6.60 3.53
N GLY A 59 -9.57 5.68 3.75
CA GLY A 59 -9.37 4.52 4.64
C GLY A 59 -8.27 3.58 4.15
N TYR A 60 -8.18 3.35 2.83
CA TYR A 60 -7.09 2.55 2.26
C TYR A 60 -5.74 3.23 2.46
N SER A 61 -5.64 4.53 2.18
CA SER A 61 -4.41 5.29 2.41
C SER A 61 -4.00 5.25 3.88
N ALA A 62 -4.95 5.51 4.79
CA ALA A 62 -4.70 5.43 6.23
C ALA A 62 -4.14 4.06 6.64
N SER A 63 -4.71 2.95 6.14
CA SER A 63 -4.21 1.60 6.45
C SER A 63 -2.79 1.34 5.94
N LYS A 64 -2.42 1.91 4.79
CA LYS A 64 -1.08 1.74 4.21
C LYS A 64 -0.03 2.66 4.86
N PHE A 65 -0.43 3.85 5.34
CA PHE A 65 0.41 4.69 6.20
C PHE A 65 0.65 4.03 7.55
N ALA A 66 -0.41 3.54 8.20
CA ALA A 66 -0.31 2.80 9.46
C ALA A 66 0.65 1.60 9.34
N LEU A 67 0.51 0.82 8.26
CA LEU A 67 1.39 -0.32 7.99
C LEU A 67 2.86 0.10 7.86
N GLN A 68 3.16 1.17 7.11
CA GLN A 68 4.55 1.63 6.95
C GLN A 68 5.15 2.14 8.24
N GLY A 69 4.40 2.96 9.01
CA GLY A 69 4.87 3.46 10.30
C GLY A 69 5.13 2.33 11.29
N TRP A 70 4.24 1.34 11.34
CA TRP A 70 4.42 0.17 12.18
C TRP A 70 5.63 -0.69 11.76
N LEU A 71 5.81 -0.95 10.46
CA LEU A 71 6.98 -1.67 9.95
C LEU A 71 8.28 -0.92 10.20
N GLU A 72 8.26 0.41 10.18
CA GLU A 72 9.44 1.23 10.50
C GLU A 72 9.82 1.11 11.98
N ALA A 73 8.84 1.06 12.89
CA ALA A 73 9.06 0.85 14.31
C ALA A 73 9.63 -0.55 14.60
N ILE A 74 8.95 -1.61 14.17
CA ILE A 74 9.41 -2.99 14.44
C ILE A 74 10.74 -3.32 13.74
N LYS A 75 11.07 -2.65 12.65
CA LYS A 75 12.39 -2.76 12.04
C LYS A 75 13.50 -2.38 13.03
N THR A 76 13.29 -1.31 13.79
CA THR A 76 14.27 -0.85 14.79
C THR A 76 14.26 -1.77 16.01
N GLU A 77 13.09 -2.20 16.46
CA GLU A 77 12.95 -3.13 17.59
C GLU A 77 13.68 -4.46 17.34
N LEU A 78 13.64 -4.96 16.12
CA LEU A 78 14.20 -6.27 15.73
C LEU A 78 15.62 -6.21 15.16
N MET A 79 16.30 -5.07 15.28
CA MET A 79 17.69 -4.93 14.77
C MET A 79 18.67 -5.86 15.45
N GLN A 80 18.51 -6.08 16.76
CA GLN A 80 19.41 -6.97 17.52
C GLN A 80 19.17 -8.45 17.25
N ASP A 81 17.97 -8.80 16.78
CA ASP A 81 17.59 -10.17 16.43
C ASP A 81 18.01 -10.55 15.00
N ASP A 82 18.68 -9.64 14.29
CA ASP A 82 19.08 -9.81 12.87
C ASP A 82 17.92 -10.12 11.92
N VAL A 83 16.70 -9.68 12.27
CA VAL A 83 15.50 -9.81 11.44
C VAL A 83 15.46 -8.69 10.42
N HIS A 84 15.32 -9.06 9.15
CA HIS A 84 15.18 -8.08 8.08
C HIS A 84 13.71 -7.67 7.92
N VAL A 85 13.41 -6.38 8.10
CA VAL A 85 12.07 -5.81 7.89
C VAL A 85 12.09 -4.82 6.73
N MET A 86 11.19 -5.02 5.76
CA MET A 86 11.04 -4.13 4.61
C MET A 86 9.57 -4.00 4.19
N TRP A 87 9.27 -2.97 3.39
CA TRP A 87 7.97 -2.91 2.70
C TRP A 87 8.13 -2.65 1.21
N VAL A 88 7.13 -3.09 0.47
CA VAL A 88 7.09 -2.98 -0.98
C VAL A 88 5.87 -2.18 -1.43
N CYS A 89 6.04 -1.40 -2.50
CA CYS A 89 4.97 -0.69 -3.20
C CYS A 89 4.98 -1.16 -4.65
N PRO A 90 4.22 -2.21 -5.00
CA PRO A 90 4.28 -2.86 -6.31
C PRO A 90 3.92 -1.93 -7.47
N GLY A 91 3.01 -0.99 -7.27
CA GLY A 91 2.39 -0.25 -8.35
C GLY A 91 1.17 -0.99 -8.90
N PHE A 92 0.82 -0.73 -10.17
CA PHE A 92 -0.29 -1.44 -10.81
C PHE A 92 0.18 -2.82 -11.28
N THR A 93 -0.32 -3.84 -10.62
CA THR A 93 -0.01 -5.26 -10.88
C THR A 93 -1.30 -6.00 -11.19
N THR A 94 -1.28 -6.90 -12.16
CA THR A 94 -2.42 -7.73 -12.51
C THR A 94 -2.78 -8.64 -11.33
N SER A 95 -4.02 -8.57 -10.85
CA SER A 95 -4.51 -9.36 -9.72
C SER A 95 -6.04 -9.27 -9.58
N ASN A 96 -6.64 -10.13 -8.75
CA ASN A 96 -8.06 -10.09 -8.41
C ASN A 96 -8.45 -9.00 -7.39
N ILE A 97 -7.55 -8.11 -7.02
CA ILE A 97 -7.80 -7.06 -6.01
C ILE A 97 -8.98 -6.15 -6.37
N ARG A 98 -9.31 -6.04 -7.66
CA ARG A 98 -10.42 -5.23 -8.15
C ARG A 98 -11.76 -5.79 -7.73
N ASN A 99 -11.90 -7.10 -7.81
CA ASN A 99 -13.10 -7.81 -7.38
C ASN A 99 -13.25 -7.79 -5.85
N ALA A 100 -12.16 -7.64 -5.11
CA ALA A 100 -12.14 -7.54 -3.67
C ALA A 100 -12.19 -6.09 -3.13
N ALA A 101 -12.06 -5.08 -4.01
CA ALA A 101 -12.13 -3.68 -3.59
C ALA A 101 -13.56 -3.31 -3.19
N LEU A 102 -13.70 -2.70 -2.02
CA LEU A 102 -15.00 -2.31 -1.48
C LEU A 102 -15.44 -0.92 -2.00
N ASN A 103 -16.72 -0.80 -2.36
CA ASN A 103 -17.38 0.48 -2.62
C ASN A 103 -17.78 1.18 -1.31
N LYS A 104 -18.61 2.22 -1.39
CA LYS A 104 -19.12 2.98 -0.23
C LYS A 104 -19.98 2.14 0.72
N ASP A 105 -20.64 1.10 0.22
CA ASP A 105 -21.61 0.24 0.92
C ASP A 105 -21.03 -1.11 1.34
N ALA A 106 -19.70 -1.29 1.22
CA ALA A 106 -18.97 -2.53 1.48
C ALA A 106 -19.19 -3.67 0.46
N ASP A 107 -19.78 -3.39 -0.71
CA ASP A 107 -19.89 -4.34 -1.81
C ASP A 107 -18.63 -4.34 -2.69
N SER A 108 -18.48 -5.37 -3.50
CA SER A 108 -17.39 -5.45 -4.49
C SER A 108 -17.53 -4.35 -5.55
N HIS A 109 -16.44 -3.63 -5.82
CA HIS A 109 -16.47 -2.53 -6.80
C HIS A 109 -16.40 -3.03 -8.25
N GLY A 110 -15.75 -4.15 -8.51
CA GLY A 110 -15.75 -4.88 -9.82
C GLY A 110 -15.05 -4.18 -11.00
N GLU A 111 -14.85 -2.87 -10.98
CA GLU A 111 -14.35 -2.11 -12.13
C GLU A 111 -12.91 -1.58 -11.95
N THR A 112 -12.19 -1.49 -13.06
CA THR A 112 -10.89 -0.81 -13.13
C THR A 112 -10.87 0.19 -14.29
N PRO A 113 -10.45 1.44 -14.05
CA PRO A 113 -10.22 2.41 -15.11
C PRO A 113 -8.86 2.23 -15.82
N MET A 114 -8.12 1.17 -15.50
CA MET A 114 -6.74 0.96 -15.97
C MET A 114 -6.69 -0.09 -17.08
N ASP A 115 -5.86 0.16 -18.07
CA ASP A 115 -5.52 -0.79 -19.13
C ASP A 115 -4.64 -1.91 -18.55
N GLU A 116 -5.18 -3.12 -18.46
CA GLU A 116 -4.49 -4.27 -17.86
C GLU A 116 -3.26 -4.72 -18.65
N SER A 117 -3.23 -4.48 -19.95
CA SER A 117 -2.10 -4.86 -20.81
C SER A 117 -0.80 -4.10 -20.45
N LYS A 118 -0.92 -2.99 -19.74
CA LYS A 118 0.20 -2.14 -19.29
C LYS A 118 0.58 -2.35 -17.84
N MET A 119 -0.01 -3.34 -17.18
CA MET A 119 0.31 -3.65 -15.79
C MET A 119 1.45 -4.67 -15.72
N MET A 120 2.20 -4.59 -14.62
CA MET A 120 3.19 -5.61 -14.27
C MET A 120 2.49 -6.94 -13.96
N SER A 121 3.07 -8.07 -14.34
CA SER A 121 2.54 -9.37 -13.93
C SER A 121 2.81 -9.65 -12.44
N ALA A 122 2.06 -10.59 -11.86
CA ALA A 122 2.29 -11.00 -10.48
C ALA A 122 3.66 -11.68 -10.32
N GLU A 123 4.07 -12.46 -11.30
CA GLU A 123 5.35 -13.18 -11.34
C GLU A 123 6.53 -12.20 -11.41
N GLU A 124 6.44 -11.19 -12.27
CA GLU A 124 7.45 -10.14 -12.38
C GLU A 124 7.58 -9.34 -11.08
N CYS A 125 6.43 -8.98 -10.47
CA CYS A 125 6.41 -8.33 -9.17
C CYS A 125 7.08 -9.17 -8.09
N ALA A 126 6.77 -10.48 -8.02
CA ALA A 126 7.36 -11.41 -7.07
C ALA A 126 8.87 -11.54 -7.26
N ALA A 127 9.36 -11.62 -8.50
CA ALA A 127 10.79 -11.68 -8.81
C ALA A 127 11.55 -10.42 -8.31
N HIS A 128 10.95 -9.24 -8.47
CA HIS A 128 11.49 -7.99 -7.93
C HIS A 128 11.54 -8.00 -6.39
N ILE A 129 10.49 -8.51 -5.75
CA ILE A 129 10.42 -8.62 -4.28
C ILE A 129 11.51 -9.57 -3.77
N LEU A 130 11.64 -10.76 -4.34
CA LEU A 130 12.69 -11.72 -3.97
C LEU A 130 14.10 -11.13 -4.13
N THR A 131 14.33 -10.40 -5.23
CA THR A 131 15.60 -9.70 -5.45
C THR A 131 15.86 -8.64 -4.38
N ALA A 132 14.82 -7.91 -3.96
CA ALA A 132 14.95 -6.90 -2.91
C ALA A 132 15.23 -7.51 -1.53
N ILE A 133 14.60 -8.66 -1.22
CA ILE A 133 14.86 -9.45 0.00
C ILE A 133 16.32 -9.88 0.04
N ARG A 134 16.81 -10.52 -1.03
CA ARG A 134 18.22 -11.00 -1.13
C ARG A 134 19.23 -9.86 -0.95
N LYS A 135 18.89 -8.65 -1.43
CA LYS A 135 19.72 -7.45 -1.29
C LYS A 135 19.49 -6.68 0.01
N LYS A 136 18.72 -7.22 0.95
CA LYS A 136 18.36 -6.59 2.24
C LYS A 136 17.90 -5.12 2.06
N LYS A 137 17.10 -4.84 1.04
CA LYS A 137 16.61 -3.47 0.80
C LYS A 137 15.66 -3.03 1.90
N ARG A 138 15.74 -1.76 2.30
CA ARG A 138 14.81 -1.16 3.25
C ARG A 138 13.39 -1.04 2.69
N THR A 139 13.29 -0.61 1.44
CA THR A 139 12.03 -0.37 0.74
C THR A 139 12.14 -0.71 -0.73
N LEU A 140 11.03 -1.07 -1.35
CA LEU A 140 10.94 -1.29 -2.78
C LEU A 140 9.74 -0.55 -3.36
N VAL A 141 9.98 0.46 -4.20
CA VAL A 141 8.96 1.14 -5.02
C VAL A 141 9.24 0.78 -6.46
N LEU A 142 8.32 0.03 -7.10
CA LEU A 142 8.62 -0.60 -8.40
C LEU A 142 8.48 0.34 -9.58
N THR A 143 7.40 1.10 -9.70
CA THR A 143 7.17 1.89 -10.92
C THR A 143 7.89 3.26 -10.90
N PHE A 144 8.27 3.75 -12.09
CA PHE A 144 8.82 5.10 -12.23
C PHE A 144 7.86 6.18 -11.70
N THR A 145 6.57 6.08 -12.08
CA THR A 145 5.53 6.98 -11.58
C THR A 145 5.42 6.94 -10.05
N GLY A 146 5.51 5.74 -9.46
CA GLY A 146 5.52 5.59 -8.01
C GLY A 146 6.70 6.27 -7.34
N LYS A 147 7.92 6.05 -7.85
CA LYS A 147 9.14 6.70 -7.34
C LYS A 147 9.04 8.23 -7.44
N ARG A 148 8.59 8.74 -8.59
CA ARG A 148 8.39 10.17 -8.80
C ARG A 148 7.35 10.74 -7.83
N THR A 149 6.24 10.05 -7.60
CA THR A 149 5.20 10.48 -6.66
C THR A 149 5.73 10.57 -5.24
N VAL A 150 6.46 9.54 -4.78
CA VAL A 150 7.09 9.55 -3.44
C VAL A 150 8.07 10.72 -3.29
N PHE A 151 8.92 10.94 -4.28
CA PHE A 151 9.89 12.03 -4.29
C PHE A 151 9.19 13.40 -4.27
N LEU A 152 8.25 13.64 -5.18
CA LEU A 152 7.55 14.91 -5.27
C LEU A 152 6.71 15.19 -4.01
N ASN A 153 6.06 14.16 -3.44
CA ASN A 153 5.29 14.34 -2.21
C ASN A 153 6.18 14.74 -1.02
N LYS A 154 7.41 14.21 -0.97
CA LYS A 154 8.36 14.53 0.10
C LYS A 154 8.89 15.98 0.02
N PHE A 155 9.24 16.45 -1.17
CA PHE A 155 9.93 17.72 -1.33
C PHE A 155 9.03 18.86 -1.84
N PHE A 156 7.94 18.53 -2.53
CA PHE A 156 7.03 19.49 -3.16
C PHE A 156 5.55 19.14 -2.89
N PRO A 157 5.11 19.10 -1.60
CA PRO A 157 3.78 18.61 -1.25
C PRO A 157 2.64 19.40 -1.90
N LYS A 158 2.72 20.75 -1.93
CA LYS A 158 1.68 21.59 -2.59
C LYS A 158 1.56 21.32 -4.08
N LEU A 159 2.68 21.11 -4.79
CA LEU A 159 2.65 20.74 -6.20
C LEU A 159 1.97 19.38 -6.38
N THR A 160 2.31 18.43 -5.51
CA THR A 160 1.72 17.09 -5.53
C THR A 160 0.21 17.13 -5.23
N ASP A 161 -0.25 17.99 -4.32
CA ASP A 161 -1.69 18.21 -4.07
C ASP A 161 -2.43 18.56 -5.36
N ASN A 162 -1.92 19.55 -6.09
CA ASN A 162 -2.52 20.00 -7.34
C ASN A 162 -2.50 18.90 -8.44
N MET A 163 -1.40 18.17 -8.54
CA MET A 163 -1.28 17.05 -9.49
C MET A 163 -2.29 15.94 -9.18
N VAL A 164 -2.39 15.56 -7.90
CA VAL A 164 -3.32 14.53 -7.44
C VAL A 164 -4.76 14.98 -7.64
N TYR A 165 -5.08 16.25 -7.32
CA TYR A 165 -6.41 16.79 -7.57
C TYR A 165 -6.79 16.68 -9.05
N LYS A 166 -5.95 17.20 -9.96
CA LYS A 166 -6.18 17.13 -11.40
C LYS A 166 -6.30 15.70 -11.95
N PHE A 167 -5.62 14.73 -11.32
CA PHE A 167 -5.67 13.33 -11.73
C PHE A 167 -6.95 12.63 -11.28
N PHE A 168 -7.46 12.95 -10.08
CA PHE A 168 -8.61 12.27 -9.50
C PHE A 168 -9.94 12.97 -9.73
N PHE A 169 -9.94 14.27 -9.97
CA PHE A 169 -11.15 15.06 -10.16
C PHE A 169 -11.24 15.66 -11.55
N LYS A 170 -12.46 15.64 -12.11
CA LYS A 170 -12.85 16.38 -13.30
C LYS A 170 -14.16 17.09 -13.00
N ASP A 171 -14.23 18.40 -13.25
CA ASP A 171 -15.40 19.26 -12.98
C ASP A 171 -15.95 19.09 -11.54
N GLY A 172 -15.02 19.00 -10.56
CA GLY A 172 -15.33 18.83 -9.15
C GLY A 172 -15.82 17.42 -8.75
N LYS A 173 -15.94 16.49 -9.69
CA LYS A 173 -16.38 15.11 -9.44
C LYS A 173 -15.19 14.14 -9.44
N LEU A 174 -15.20 13.16 -8.54
CA LEU A 174 -14.22 12.08 -8.51
C LEU A 174 -14.40 11.18 -9.75
N VAL A 175 -13.34 11.00 -10.55
CA VAL A 175 -13.38 10.21 -11.80
C VAL A 175 -12.47 8.99 -11.79
N LYS A 176 -11.66 8.79 -10.72
CA LYS A 176 -10.73 7.64 -10.60
C LYS A 176 -10.69 7.03 -9.21
#